data_8b074116d4be7eec9403a465a0971491
#
_entry.id   8b074116d4be7eec9403a465a0971491
#
_cell.length_a   1.000
_cell.length_b   1.000
_cell.length_c   1.000
_cell.angle_alpha   90.00
_cell.angle_beta   90.00
_cell.angle_gamma   90.00
#
_symmetry.space_group_name_H-M   'P 1'
#
loop_
_entity.id
_entity.type
_entity.pdbx_description
1 polymer ?
#
loop_
_entity_poly.entity_id
_entity_poly.type
_entity_poly.pdbx_seq_one_letter_code
_entity_poly.pdbx_strand_id
1 'polypeptide(L)'
;VSHAGVFMNAFLPLFSILLGFVLFKTKPVRFHMYGACLILSAAIVLTFNTSGLSLSQNWKGDLFFLLGGAFFACYVLLSRLWQINTLQVLLCGAVVNALFYMPVWFLTLPSGLAQTESDVLLLQLVYQGLIPNLFGLIMIAHASRTIGAELTSAWMAFVPAGATFLWVYILNETLPPSSWVALALLT
;
A
#
# COMPACT_ATOMS: atom_id res chain seq x y z
N VAL A 1 -3.30 0.66 14.63
CA VAL A 1 -2.60 0.77 13.33
C VAL A 1 -3.26 -0.18 12.39
N SER A 2 -3.66 0.32 11.26
CA SER A 2 -4.53 -0.42 10.34
C SER A 2 -3.83 -1.63 9.73
N HIS A 3 -4.45 -2.79 9.79
CA HIS A 3 -4.10 -3.99 9.04
C HIS A 3 -3.81 -3.68 7.56
N ALA A 4 -4.54 -2.71 6.99
CA ALA A 4 -4.36 -2.22 5.63
C ALA A 4 -2.91 -1.85 5.29
N GLY A 5 -2.24 -1.06 6.13
CA GLY A 5 -0.87 -0.64 5.88
C GLY A 5 0.11 -1.80 5.86
N VAL A 6 -0.12 -2.79 6.74
CA VAL A 6 0.75 -3.97 6.84
C VAL A 6 0.50 -4.92 5.66
N PHE A 7 -0.75 -5.32 5.42
CA PHE A 7 -1.06 -6.31 4.38
C PHE A 7 -0.83 -5.75 2.96
N MET A 8 -1.18 -4.50 2.71
CA MET A 8 -1.00 -3.91 1.39
C MET A 8 0.47 -3.63 1.08
N ASN A 9 1.19 -2.94 1.98
CA ASN A 9 2.54 -2.46 1.69
C ASN A 9 3.63 -3.50 1.95
N ALA A 10 3.51 -4.31 3.01
CA ALA A 10 4.53 -5.31 3.34
C ALA A 10 4.58 -6.46 2.31
N PHE A 11 3.47 -6.79 1.65
CA PHE A 11 3.44 -7.81 0.61
C PHE A 11 3.82 -7.30 -0.79
N LEU A 12 3.93 -5.98 -0.99
CA LEU A 12 4.32 -5.38 -2.27
C LEU A 12 5.62 -5.95 -2.84
N PRO A 13 6.73 -6.06 -2.09
CA PRO A 13 7.97 -6.62 -2.62
C PRO A 13 7.81 -8.06 -3.12
N LEU A 14 7.03 -8.88 -2.41
CA LEU A 14 6.75 -10.26 -2.82
C LEU A 14 5.97 -10.31 -4.13
N PHE A 15 4.90 -9.53 -4.24
CA PHE A 15 4.13 -9.45 -5.47
C PHE A 15 4.98 -8.92 -6.62
N SER A 16 5.86 -7.93 -6.38
CA SER A 16 6.76 -7.39 -7.39
C SER A 16 7.78 -8.43 -7.87
N ILE A 17 8.35 -9.22 -6.96
CA ILE A 17 9.27 -10.33 -7.29
C ILE A 17 8.54 -11.41 -8.08
N LEU A 18 7.37 -11.84 -7.59
CA LEU A 18 6.57 -12.89 -8.24
C LEU A 18 6.14 -12.48 -9.66
N LEU A 19 5.60 -11.29 -9.78
CA LEU A 19 5.17 -10.74 -11.08
C LEU A 19 6.37 -10.49 -12.01
N GLY A 20 7.48 -10.00 -11.48
CA GLY A 20 8.73 -9.83 -12.22
C GLY A 20 9.24 -11.15 -12.78
N PHE A 21 9.18 -12.23 -11.99
CA PHE A 21 9.53 -13.56 -12.46
C PHE A 21 8.56 -14.09 -13.52
N VAL A 22 7.25 -13.95 -13.30
CA VAL A 22 6.23 -14.46 -14.24
C VAL A 22 6.21 -13.71 -15.57
N LEU A 23 6.25 -12.36 -15.51
CA LEU A 23 6.10 -11.50 -16.69
C LEU A 23 7.42 -11.28 -17.43
N PHE A 24 8.53 -11.13 -16.71
CA PHE A 24 9.83 -10.81 -17.31
C PHE A 24 10.80 -11.99 -17.32
N LYS A 25 10.44 -13.12 -16.67
CA LYS A 25 11.33 -14.26 -16.46
C LYS A 25 12.66 -13.86 -15.77
N THR A 26 12.66 -12.77 -15.02
CA THR A 26 13.82 -12.30 -14.29
C THR A 26 14.03 -13.18 -13.06
N LYS A 27 15.23 -13.73 -12.91
CA LYS A 27 15.56 -14.50 -11.70
C LYS A 27 15.70 -13.53 -10.54
N PRO A 28 14.95 -13.71 -9.43
CA PRO A 28 15.08 -12.84 -8.28
C PRO A 28 16.49 -12.94 -7.69
N VAL A 29 17.05 -11.80 -7.29
CA VAL A 29 18.32 -11.76 -6.59
C VAL A 29 18.12 -12.29 -5.17
N ARG A 30 19.04 -13.13 -4.68
CA ARG A 30 18.92 -13.77 -3.36
C ARG A 30 18.68 -12.76 -2.23
N PHE A 31 19.31 -11.60 -2.29
CA PHE A 31 19.12 -10.53 -1.31
C PHE A 31 17.68 -9.98 -1.29
N HIS A 32 17.03 -9.84 -2.43
CA HIS A 32 15.62 -9.42 -2.50
C HIS A 32 14.70 -10.47 -1.87
N MET A 33 15.00 -11.76 -2.02
CA MET A 33 14.24 -12.83 -1.36
C MET A 33 14.40 -12.79 0.16
N TYR A 34 15.61 -12.59 0.68
CA TYR A 34 15.84 -12.45 2.12
C TYR A 34 15.10 -11.22 2.69
N GLY A 35 15.20 -10.08 2.02
CA GLY A 35 14.44 -8.88 2.41
C GLY A 35 12.93 -9.11 2.43
N ALA A 36 12.39 -9.74 1.38
CA ALA A 36 10.98 -10.08 1.32
C ALA A 36 10.53 -11.04 2.45
N CYS A 37 11.36 -12.04 2.79
CA CYS A 37 11.09 -12.94 3.93
C CYS A 37 11.11 -12.20 5.26
N LEU A 38 12.02 -11.26 5.47
CA LEU A 38 12.08 -10.44 6.68
C LEU A 38 10.83 -9.55 6.81
N ILE A 39 10.43 -8.88 5.73
CA ILE A 39 9.22 -8.06 5.70
C ILE A 39 7.97 -8.89 5.99
N LEU A 40 7.87 -10.10 5.41
CA LEU A 40 6.79 -11.04 5.73
C LEU A 40 6.76 -11.43 7.20
N SER A 41 7.91 -11.79 7.77
CA SER A 41 7.98 -12.16 9.18
C SER A 41 7.56 -11.02 10.09
N ALA A 42 7.96 -9.78 9.77
CA ALA A 42 7.53 -8.58 10.48
C ALA A 42 6.02 -8.36 10.37
N ALA A 43 5.43 -8.53 9.18
CA ALA A 43 3.99 -8.41 8.97
C ALA A 43 3.21 -9.45 9.77
N ILE A 44 3.69 -10.70 9.81
CA ILE A 44 3.11 -11.79 10.60
C ILE A 44 3.16 -11.44 12.09
N VAL A 45 4.31 -11.02 12.62
CA VAL A 45 4.46 -10.64 14.03
C VAL A 45 3.52 -9.50 14.39
N LEU A 46 3.41 -8.45 13.55
CA LEU A 46 2.47 -7.34 13.76
C LEU A 46 1.01 -7.81 13.81
N THR A 47 0.64 -8.69 12.89
CA THR A 47 -0.74 -9.20 12.81
C THR A 47 -1.11 -10.01 14.05
N PHE A 48 -0.26 -10.92 14.48
CA PHE A 48 -0.53 -11.76 15.65
C PHE A 48 -0.57 -10.97 16.96
N ASN A 49 0.21 -9.89 17.08
CA ASN A 49 0.24 -9.06 18.29
C ASN A 49 -0.92 -8.07 18.41
N THR A 50 -1.42 -7.58 17.28
CA THR A 50 -2.52 -6.57 17.29
C THR A 50 -3.90 -7.20 17.35
N SER A 51 -4.06 -8.42 16.87
CA SER A 51 -5.39 -9.05 16.74
C SER A 51 -5.72 -10.02 17.89
N GLY A 52 -4.72 -10.38 18.75
CA GLY A 52 -4.88 -11.59 19.54
C GLY A 52 -5.28 -12.73 18.59
N LEU A 53 -5.21 -13.96 18.86
CA LEU A 53 -5.52 -15.11 17.97
C LEU A 53 -6.89 -15.11 17.25
N SER A 54 -7.59 -13.98 17.16
CA SER A 54 -8.85 -13.82 16.44
C SER A 54 -8.68 -13.50 14.95
N LEU A 55 -7.96 -14.37 14.24
CA LEU A 55 -7.89 -14.39 12.77
C LEU A 55 -9.26 -14.47 12.09
N SER A 56 -10.32 -14.78 12.83
CA SER A 56 -11.61 -15.16 12.26
C SER A 56 -12.54 -14.00 11.90
N GLN A 57 -12.39 -12.80 12.47
CA GLN A 57 -13.38 -11.73 12.26
C GLN A 57 -13.09 -10.82 11.06
N ASN A 58 -11.84 -10.61 10.68
CA ASN A 58 -11.46 -9.62 9.66
C ASN A 58 -10.75 -10.21 8.42
N TRP A 59 -10.66 -11.53 8.29
CA TRP A 59 -9.92 -12.18 7.19
C TRP A 59 -10.37 -11.73 5.79
N LYS A 60 -11.65 -11.38 5.61
CA LYS A 60 -12.16 -10.85 4.33
C LYS A 60 -11.54 -9.50 3.99
N GLY A 61 -11.43 -8.61 4.99
CA GLY A 61 -10.77 -7.32 4.83
C GLY A 61 -9.29 -7.49 4.51
N ASP A 62 -8.59 -8.38 5.21
CA ASP A 62 -7.18 -8.67 5.00
C ASP A 62 -6.93 -9.23 3.59
N LEU A 63 -7.83 -10.09 3.10
CA LEU A 63 -7.78 -10.61 1.72
C LEU A 63 -7.94 -9.49 0.69
N PHE A 64 -8.87 -8.53 0.91
CA PHE A 64 -9.01 -7.37 0.03
C PHE A 64 -7.77 -6.48 0.03
N PHE A 65 -7.11 -6.30 1.18
CA PHE A 65 -5.85 -5.56 1.25
C PHE A 65 -4.72 -6.25 0.52
N LEU A 66 -4.62 -7.59 0.62
CA LEU A 66 -3.66 -8.37 -0.16
C LEU A 66 -3.91 -8.24 -1.66
N LEU A 67 -5.17 -8.36 -2.11
CA LEU A 67 -5.53 -8.14 -3.52
C LEU A 67 -5.21 -6.71 -3.97
N GLY A 68 -5.50 -5.71 -3.15
CA GLY A 68 -5.13 -4.32 -3.40
C GLY A 68 -3.61 -4.15 -3.58
N GLY A 69 -2.81 -4.79 -2.71
CA GLY A 69 -1.35 -4.83 -2.82
C GLY A 69 -0.88 -5.50 -4.11
N ALA A 70 -1.50 -6.62 -4.51
CA ALA A 70 -1.18 -7.31 -5.76
C ALA A 70 -1.50 -6.45 -6.99
N PHE A 71 -2.66 -5.78 -7.03
CA PHE A 71 -3.02 -4.86 -8.11
C PHE A 71 -2.09 -3.65 -8.14
N PHE A 72 -1.68 -3.13 -6.98
CA PHE A 72 -0.73 -2.02 -6.92
C PHE A 72 0.67 -2.45 -7.42
N ALA A 73 1.13 -3.65 -7.09
CA ALA A 73 2.36 -4.21 -7.66
C ALA A 73 2.26 -4.38 -9.19
N CYS A 74 1.11 -4.85 -9.71
CA CYS A 74 0.84 -4.87 -11.13
C CYS A 74 0.93 -3.47 -11.75
N TYR A 75 0.33 -2.46 -11.12
CA TYR A 75 0.41 -1.08 -11.57
C TYR A 75 1.87 -0.60 -11.69
N VAL A 76 2.67 -0.79 -10.64
CA VAL A 76 4.07 -0.37 -10.60
C VAL A 76 4.87 -1.08 -11.71
N LEU A 77 4.66 -2.38 -11.89
CA LEU A 77 5.40 -3.19 -12.84
C LEU A 77 4.97 -2.92 -14.30
N LEU A 78 3.67 -2.89 -14.57
CA LEU A 78 3.12 -2.67 -15.91
C LEU A 78 3.35 -1.23 -16.40
N SER A 79 3.31 -0.25 -15.53
CA SER A 79 3.63 1.14 -15.88
C SER A 79 5.07 1.27 -16.40
N ARG A 80 5.99 0.45 -15.86
CA ARG A 80 7.37 0.34 -16.36
C ARG A 80 7.44 -0.42 -17.69
N LEU A 81 6.74 -1.57 -17.79
CA LEU A 81 6.79 -2.43 -18.97
C LEU A 81 6.29 -1.73 -20.22
N TRP A 82 5.13 -1.09 -20.11
CA TRP A 82 4.47 -0.45 -21.25
C TRP A 82 4.99 0.96 -21.52
N GLN A 83 5.87 1.49 -20.68
CA GLN A 83 6.43 2.84 -20.79
C GLN A 83 5.34 3.93 -21.00
N ILE A 84 4.13 3.67 -20.49
CA ILE A 84 3.02 4.60 -20.59
C ILE A 84 3.34 5.86 -19.82
N ASN A 85 2.99 7.02 -20.36
CA ASN A 85 3.16 8.28 -19.67
C ASN A 85 2.38 8.26 -18.34
N THR A 86 3.02 8.69 -17.25
CA THR A 86 2.42 8.71 -15.91
C THR A 86 1.09 9.47 -15.90
N LEU A 87 0.98 10.61 -16.60
CA LEU A 87 -0.27 11.34 -16.71
C LEU A 87 -1.37 10.53 -17.39
N GLN A 88 -1.05 9.78 -18.44
CA GLN A 88 -2.03 8.91 -19.12
C GLN A 88 -2.54 7.83 -18.16
N VAL A 89 -1.66 7.20 -17.38
CA VAL A 89 -2.05 6.18 -16.41
C VAL A 89 -2.96 6.79 -15.35
N LEU A 90 -2.61 7.95 -14.82
CA LEU A 90 -3.42 8.65 -13.81
C LEU A 90 -4.80 9.04 -14.35
N LEU A 91 -4.85 9.63 -15.54
CA LEU A 91 -6.11 10.04 -16.16
C LEU A 91 -7.00 8.85 -16.50
N CYS A 92 -6.43 7.80 -17.12
CA CYS A 92 -7.18 6.57 -17.41
C CYS A 92 -7.68 5.91 -16.12
N GLY A 93 -6.83 5.82 -15.08
CA GLY A 93 -7.22 5.29 -13.78
C GLY A 93 -8.34 6.10 -13.13
N ALA A 94 -8.26 7.42 -13.15
CA ALA A 94 -9.28 8.31 -12.63
C ALA A 94 -10.62 8.15 -13.38
N VAL A 95 -10.59 8.11 -14.71
CA VAL A 95 -11.79 7.92 -15.55
C VAL A 95 -12.42 6.55 -15.31
N VAL A 96 -11.63 5.48 -15.28
CA VAL A 96 -12.11 4.11 -15.01
C VAL A 96 -12.73 4.04 -13.63
N ASN A 97 -12.06 4.58 -12.60
CA ASN A 97 -12.61 4.62 -11.25
C ASN A 97 -13.90 5.44 -11.18
N ALA A 98 -13.97 6.60 -11.84
CA ALA A 98 -15.18 7.40 -11.87
C ALA A 98 -16.34 6.65 -12.54
N LEU A 99 -16.11 5.97 -13.65
CA LEU A 99 -17.16 5.27 -14.39
C LEU A 99 -17.68 4.02 -13.70
N PHE A 100 -16.80 3.27 -13.06
CA PHE A 100 -17.17 1.98 -12.45
C PHE A 100 -17.37 2.04 -10.94
N TYR A 101 -16.51 2.74 -10.22
CA TYR A 101 -16.56 2.77 -8.76
C TYR A 101 -17.60 3.77 -8.24
N MET A 102 -17.75 4.95 -8.85
CA MET A 102 -18.72 5.93 -8.39
C MET A 102 -20.17 5.41 -8.39
N PRO A 103 -20.68 4.76 -9.44
CA PRO A 103 -22.01 4.18 -9.40
C PRO A 103 -22.18 3.14 -8.30
N VAL A 104 -21.19 2.27 -8.13
CA VAL A 104 -21.22 1.25 -7.06
C VAL A 104 -21.24 1.93 -5.69
N TRP A 105 -20.40 2.94 -5.48
CA TRP A 105 -20.36 3.68 -4.23
C TRP A 105 -21.69 4.37 -3.91
N PHE A 106 -22.28 5.05 -4.89
CA PHE A 106 -23.56 5.74 -4.72
C PHE A 106 -24.72 4.78 -4.41
N LEU A 107 -24.70 3.59 -5.00
CA LEU A 107 -25.84 2.65 -4.91
C LEU A 107 -25.73 1.66 -3.75
N THR A 108 -24.52 1.31 -3.32
CA THR A 108 -24.32 0.17 -2.42
C THR A 108 -23.56 0.50 -1.14
N LEU A 109 -22.74 1.56 -1.13
CA LEU A 109 -21.89 1.84 0.02
C LEU A 109 -22.47 2.95 0.90
N PRO A 110 -22.45 2.78 2.23
CA PRO A 110 -22.86 3.84 3.13
C PRO A 110 -21.90 5.02 3.03
N SER A 111 -22.44 6.22 2.87
CA SER A 111 -21.63 7.43 2.84
C SER A 111 -21.98 8.34 4.02
N GLY A 112 -20.95 8.84 4.71
CA GLY A 112 -21.08 9.83 5.76
C GLY A 112 -21.00 11.28 5.25
N LEU A 113 -21.05 11.52 3.94
CA LEU A 113 -20.82 12.85 3.35
C LEU A 113 -21.80 13.91 3.87
N ALA A 114 -23.08 13.55 4.02
CA ALA A 114 -24.10 14.48 4.49
C ALA A 114 -23.94 14.89 5.97
N GLN A 115 -23.16 14.12 6.73
CA GLN A 115 -22.92 14.34 8.15
C GLN A 115 -21.56 14.98 8.44
N THR A 116 -20.73 15.15 7.41
CA THR A 116 -19.37 15.69 7.54
C THR A 116 -19.37 17.18 7.20
N GLU A 117 -18.68 17.98 8.01
CA GLU A 117 -18.51 19.41 7.78
C GLU A 117 -17.83 19.68 6.43
N SER A 118 -18.31 20.72 5.74
CA SER A 118 -17.84 21.07 4.39
C SER A 118 -16.34 21.35 4.33
N ASP A 119 -15.79 21.97 5.37
CA ASP A 119 -14.35 22.30 5.46
C ASP A 119 -13.48 21.05 5.56
N VAL A 120 -13.95 20.07 6.32
CA VAL A 120 -13.26 18.76 6.44
C VAL A 120 -13.33 18.01 5.11
N LEU A 121 -14.48 18.03 4.43
CA LEU A 121 -14.62 17.43 3.11
C LEU A 121 -13.69 18.08 2.10
N LEU A 122 -13.65 19.41 2.06
CA LEU A 122 -12.79 20.16 1.13
C LEU A 122 -11.31 19.87 1.42
N LEU A 123 -10.92 19.88 2.69
CA LEU A 123 -9.55 19.53 3.10
C LEU A 123 -9.17 18.12 2.65
N GLN A 124 -10.06 17.14 2.87
CA GLN A 124 -9.80 15.75 2.46
C GLN A 124 -9.76 15.59 0.94
N LEU A 125 -10.64 16.24 0.21
CA LEU A 125 -10.63 16.23 -1.27
C LEU A 125 -9.33 16.78 -1.83
N VAL A 126 -8.90 17.95 -1.34
CA VAL A 126 -7.65 18.60 -1.79
C VAL A 126 -6.45 17.77 -1.37
N TYR A 127 -6.36 17.39 -0.09
CA TYR A 127 -5.22 16.62 0.43
C TYR A 127 -5.11 15.27 -0.25
N GLN A 128 -6.17 14.45 -0.24
CA GLN A 128 -6.13 13.10 -0.80
C GLN A 128 -6.04 13.10 -2.32
N GLY A 129 -6.69 14.07 -2.97
CA GLY A 129 -6.65 14.19 -4.44
C GLY A 129 -5.27 14.59 -4.95
N LEU A 130 -4.62 15.59 -4.32
CA LEU A 130 -3.35 16.13 -4.82
C LEU A 130 -2.14 15.39 -4.25
N ILE A 131 -2.04 15.22 -2.92
CA ILE A 131 -0.79 14.76 -2.33
C ILE A 131 -0.53 13.27 -2.63
N PRO A 132 -1.30 12.28 -2.15
CA PRO A 132 -1.02 10.89 -2.43
C PRO A 132 -1.39 10.46 -3.86
N ASN A 133 -2.52 10.93 -4.38
CA ASN A 133 -3.00 10.44 -5.67
C ASN A 133 -2.34 11.10 -6.89
N LEU A 134 -2.01 12.37 -6.85
CA LEU A 134 -1.31 13.00 -7.96
C LEU A 134 0.20 12.94 -7.77
N PHE A 135 0.73 13.63 -6.77
CA PHE A 135 2.17 13.69 -6.56
C PHE A 135 2.76 12.33 -6.16
N GLY A 136 2.12 11.60 -5.24
CA GLY A 136 2.59 10.29 -4.79
C GLY A 136 2.70 9.29 -5.93
N LEU A 137 1.67 9.15 -6.76
CA LEU A 137 1.69 8.22 -7.89
C LEU A 137 2.69 8.63 -8.98
N ILE A 138 2.85 9.94 -9.25
CA ILE A 138 3.89 10.43 -10.17
C ILE A 138 5.28 10.05 -9.65
N MET A 139 5.55 10.26 -8.37
CA MET A 139 6.84 9.92 -7.75
C MET A 139 7.11 8.42 -7.77
N ILE A 140 6.11 7.59 -7.45
CA ILE A 140 6.22 6.13 -7.50
C ILE A 140 6.48 5.66 -8.94
N ALA A 141 5.74 6.18 -9.91
CA ALA A 141 5.94 5.83 -11.32
C ALA A 141 7.34 6.27 -11.81
N HIS A 142 7.83 7.42 -11.40
CA HIS A 142 9.19 7.88 -11.71
C HIS A 142 10.23 6.96 -11.06
N ALA A 143 10.11 6.68 -9.76
CA ALA A 143 11.00 5.79 -9.04
C ALA A 143 11.05 4.40 -9.66
N SER A 144 9.90 3.81 -10.00
CA SER A 144 9.85 2.48 -10.61
C SER A 144 10.57 2.40 -11.97
N ARG A 145 10.63 3.51 -12.70
CA ARG A 145 11.36 3.59 -13.98
C ARG A 145 12.87 3.79 -13.79
N THR A 146 13.27 4.52 -12.75
CA THR A 146 14.69 4.87 -12.51
C THR A 146 15.43 3.80 -11.73
N ILE A 147 14.88 3.35 -10.61
CA ILE A 147 15.52 2.36 -9.71
C ILE A 147 14.94 0.94 -9.84
N GLY A 148 13.84 0.79 -10.56
CA GLY A 148 13.17 -0.49 -10.78
C GLY A 148 12.00 -0.74 -9.82
N ALA A 149 11.07 -1.59 -10.27
CA ALA A 149 9.85 -1.88 -9.52
C ALA A 149 10.11 -2.61 -8.19
N GLU A 150 11.07 -3.53 -8.18
CA GLU A 150 11.42 -4.32 -6.99
C GLU A 150 11.96 -3.43 -5.86
N LEU A 151 12.89 -2.53 -6.18
CA LEU A 151 13.46 -1.62 -5.20
C LEU A 151 12.45 -0.55 -4.76
N THR A 152 11.63 -0.04 -5.69
CA THR A 152 10.55 0.89 -5.37
C THR A 152 9.56 0.26 -4.39
N SER A 153 9.13 -0.99 -4.64
CA SER A 153 8.20 -1.68 -3.74
C SER A 153 8.84 -2.03 -2.39
N ALA A 154 10.14 -2.32 -2.36
CA ALA A 154 10.87 -2.49 -1.11
C ALA A 154 10.85 -1.21 -0.25
N TRP A 155 11.10 -0.04 -0.86
CA TRP A 155 10.97 1.25 -0.17
C TRP A 155 9.55 1.52 0.32
N MET A 156 8.53 1.13 -0.45
CA MET A 156 7.13 1.25 -0.02
C MET A 156 6.81 0.39 1.21
N ALA A 157 7.51 -0.72 1.41
CA ALA A 157 7.35 -1.56 2.59
C ALA A 157 7.80 -0.86 3.90
N PHE A 158 8.63 0.18 3.83
CA PHE A 158 9.00 1.01 4.99
C PHE A 158 7.90 2.01 5.41
N VAL A 159 6.91 2.25 4.58
CA VAL A 159 5.83 3.21 4.87
C VAL A 159 5.12 2.91 6.20
N PRO A 160 4.74 1.67 6.54
CA PRO A 160 4.15 1.37 7.84
C PRO A 160 5.06 1.71 9.02
N ALA A 161 6.36 1.46 8.88
CA ALA A 161 7.34 1.78 9.92
C ALA A 161 7.44 3.30 10.15
N GLY A 162 7.58 4.07 9.07
CA GLY A 162 7.61 5.53 9.13
C GLY A 162 6.31 6.12 9.69
N ALA A 163 5.17 5.61 9.26
CA ALA A 163 3.86 6.03 9.76
C ALA A 163 3.71 5.75 11.26
N THR A 164 4.16 4.59 11.72
CA THR A 164 4.10 4.21 13.13
C THR A 164 5.00 5.09 13.98
N PHE A 165 6.21 5.38 13.50
CA PHE A 165 7.14 6.28 14.18
C PHE A 165 6.56 7.69 14.32
N LEU A 166 5.99 8.24 13.24
CA LEU A 166 5.33 9.56 13.28
C LEU A 166 4.12 9.56 14.21
N TRP A 167 3.34 8.49 14.22
CA TRP A 167 2.19 8.36 15.11
C TRP A 167 2.59 8.42 16.58
N VAL A 168 3.60 7.62 16.99
CA VAL A 168 4.11 7.65 18.36
C VAL A 168 4.58 9.06 18.75
N TYR A 169 5.31 9.72 17.84
CA TYR A 169 5.87 11.04 18.10
C TYR A 169 4.80 12.14 18.16
N ILE A 170 3.82 12.13 17.25
CA ILE A 170 2.81 13.20 17.15
C ILE A 170 1.68 13.00 18.17
N LEU A 171 1.24 11.76 18.41
CA LEU A 171 0.11 11.45 19.28
C LEU A 171 0.53 11.09 20.71
N ASN A 172 1.84 11.03 21.00
CA ASN A 172 2.40 10.62 22.30
C ASN A 172 1.83 9.28 22.82
N GLU A 173 1.50 8.37 21.91
CA GLU A 173 1.00 7.04 22.27
C GLU A 173 2.14 6.08 22.50
N THR A 174 1.99 5.19 23.49
CA THR A 174 2.98 4.14 23.78
C THR A 174 2.68 2.91 22.95
N LEU A 175 3.67 2.43 22.20
CA LEU A 175 3.58 1.17 21.47
C LEU A 175 3.88 -0.02 22.39
N PRO A 176 3.15 -1.15 22.23
CA PRO A 176 3.51 -2.39 22.89
C PRO A 176 4.91 -2.85 22.42
N PRO A 177 5.68 -3.53 23.29
CA PRO A 177 7.05 -3.98 22.98
C PRO A 177 7.16 -4.82 21.68
N SER A 178 6.13 -5.59 21.37
CA SER A 178 6.03 -6.38 20.16
C SER A 178 6.02 -5.56 18.86
N SER A 179 5.48 -4.34 18.89
CA SER A 179 5.49 -3.44 17.74
C SER A 179 6.89 -2.92 17.44
N TRP A 180 7.74 -2.74 18.47
CA TRP A 180 9.14 -2.38 18.28
C TRP A 180 9.95 -3.50 17.62
N VAL A 181 9.68 -4.76 18.00
CA VAL A 181 10.31 -5.92 17.35
C VAL A 181 9.93 -5.99 15.88
N ALA A 182 8.64 -5.80 15.57
CA ALA A 182 8.18 -5.81 14.18
C ALA A 182 8.75 -4.64 13.36
N LEU A 183 8.89 -3.45 13.95
CA LEU A 183 9.57 -2.32 13.32
C LEU A 183 11.04 -2.62 13.03
N ALA A 184 11.74 -3.25 13.97
CA ALA A 184 13.13 -3.64 13.79
C ALA A 184 13.33 -4.72 12.71
N LEU A 185 12.33 -5.57 12.47
CA LEU A 185 12.34 -6.55 11.38
C LEU A 185 12.03 -5.94 10.01
N LEU A 186 11.39 -4.77 9.98
CA LEU A 186 11.10 -4.03 8.75
C LEU A 186 12.27 -3.16 8.28
N THR A 187 13.20 -2.81 9.18
CA THR A 187 14.40 -2.00 8.88
C THR A 187 15.62 -2.85 8.66
#